data_10e10694b466799fd4810efbbf0f737a
#
_entry.id   10e10694b466799fd4810efbbf0f737a
#
_cell.length_a   1.000
_cell.length_b   1.000
_cell.length_c   1.000
_cell.angle_alpha   90.00
_cell.angle_beta   90.00
_cell.angle_gamma   90.00
#
_symmetry.space_group_name_H-M   'P 1'
#
loop_
_entity.id
_entity.type
_entity.pdbx_description
1 polymer ?
#
loop_
_entity_poly.entity_id
_entity_poly.type
_entity_poly.pdbx_seq_one_letter_code
_entity_poly.pdbx_strand_id
1 'polypeptide(L)'
;MESSRSTHTCTDGNISSLLKVCIRNGVTCCWKGCANALSGAATFFVALLGLLILPKSAADAYFLNEEEKAVALYRMVQHSSSEVDSKFSISQAISAFKTDYLWPLYMLIGFCYGITLFSISNFLPLIIERLGYGTVKTNLLTVAPNIVGSVFLMLVSFSSDFFRERSIHIAVMVTISSIGFVILACINISEHIAVGYFACFMLCVGGFIPSPLLYSWFNNNTPDENKRAILTSFLVSTANMMGIVSSNIFTPATAPDYNMASIICAAFGFAGAVLSLALGFYMKYDNARRNRAQGVVLKAGDIPTSELKNGWRHAEWRWMGGIP
;
A
#
# COMPACT_ATOMS: atom_id res chain seq x y z
N MET A 1 18.10 9.77 36.02
CA MET A 1 19.26 10.57 36.41
C MET A 1 20.41 10.16 35.52
N GLU A 2 21.01 11.17 34.95
CA GLU A 2 22.19 11.25 34.09
C GLU A 2 22.05 10.85 32.63
N SER A 3 21.74 11.89 31.88
CA SER A 3 21.96 12.07 30.46
C SER A 3 23.47 12.08 30.18
N SER A 4 24.01 10.99 29.69
CA SER A 4 25.35 10.94 29.14
C SER A 4 25.33 11.55 27.73
N ARG A 5 25.46 12.90 27.66
CA ARG A 5 25.99 13.60 26.51
C ARG A 5 27.43 13.14 26.32
N SER A 6 27.71 12.33 25.33
CA SER A 6 29.07 12.13 24.84
C SER A 6 29.55 13.42 24.15
N THR A 7 29.99 14.38 24.99
CA THR A 7 30.85 15.43 24.56
C THR A 7 32.22 14.80 24.23
N HIS A 8 32.46 14.52 22.95
CA HIS A 8 33.80 14.33 22.47
C HIS A 8 34.58 15.64 22.73
N THR A 9 35.30 15.67 23.84
CA THR A 9 36.30 16.67 24.11
C THR A 9 37.40 16.58 23.05
N CYS A 10 37.36 17.51 22.09
CA CYS A 10 38.48 17.76 21.18
C CYS A 10 39.65 18.32 21.99
N THR A 11 40.60 17.48 22.36
CA THR A 11 41.85 17.86 23.02
C THR A 11 43.06 17.93 22.07
N ASP A 12 42.84 18.05 20.77
CA ASP A 12 43.96 18.32 19.82
C ASP A 12 43.64 19.61 19.05
N GLY A 13 44.30 20.70 19.46
CA GLY A 13 44.10 22.04 18.99
C GLY A 13 44.55 22.34 17.55
N ASN A 14 44.07 21.57 16.58
CA ASN A 14 44.34 21.89 15.21
C ASN A 14 43.11 22.53 14.54
N ILE A 15 43.16 23.87 14.46
CA ILE A 15 42.11 24.73 13.86
C ILE A 15 41.79 24.25 12.41
N SER A 16 42.76 23.64 11.69
CA SER A 16 42.55 23.11 10.35
C SER A 16 41.61 21.89 10.31
N SER A 17 41.58 21.06 11.37
CA SER A 17 40.65 19.92 11.47
C SER A 17 39.23 20.36 11.77
N LEU A 18 39.04 21.38 12.64
CA LEU A 18 37.74 21.95 12.93
C LEU A 18 37.16 22.68 11.72
N LEU A 19 37.98 23.44 10.98
CA LEU A 19 37.56 24.09 9.74
C LEU A 19 37.13 23.07 8.68
N LYS A 20 37.88 21.99 8.51
CA LYS A 20 37.52 20.89 7.56
C LYS A 20 36.19 20.21 7.94
N VAL A 21 35.93 19.99 9.22
CA VAL A 21 34.67 19.42 9.71
C VAL A 21 33.50 20.38 9.52
N CYS A 22 33.69 21.69 9.83
CA CYS A 22 32.65 22.70 9.61
C CYS A 22 32.35 22.91 8.13
N ILE A 23 33.37 23.00 7.27
CA ILE A 23 33.18 23.13 5.82
C ILE A 23 32.49 21.87 5.26
N ARG A 24 32.95 20.69 5.67
CA ARG A 24 32.36 19.42 5.20
C ARG A 24 30.90 19.26 5.64
N ASN A 25 30.56 19.60 6.87
CA ASN A 25 29.19 19.54 7.37
C ASN A 25 28.32 20.65 6.77
N GLY A 26 28.85 21.85 6.55
CA GLY A 26 28.16 22.95 5.88
C GLY A 26 27.86 22.63 4.41
N VAL A 27 28.80 22.08 3.68
CA VAL A 27 28.61 21.66 2.27
C VAL A 27 27.61 20.51 2.17
N THR A 28 27.69 19.51 3.05
CA THR A 28 26.72 18.38 3.05
C THR A 28 25.33 18.83 3.46
N CYS A 29 25.19 19.78 4.37
CA CYS A 29 23.90 20.36 4.75
C CYS A 29 23.30 21.20 3.61
N CYS A 30 24.10 22.02 2.96
CA CYS A 30 23.70 22.80 1.78
C CYS A 30 23.31 21.91 0.60
N TRP A 31 24.08 20.85 0.32
CA TRP A 31 23.76 19.89 -0.74
C TRP A 31 22.45 19.15 -0.51
N LYS A 32 22.20 18.68 0.72
CA LYS A 32 20.91 18.04 1.09
C LYS A 32 19.74 19.02 0.96
N GLY A 33 19.92 20.27 1.40
CA GLY A 33 18.92 21.32 1.24
C GLY A 33 18.61 21.62 -0.22
N CYS A 34 19.63 21.76 -1.06
CA CYS A 34 19.47 21.95 -2.51
C CYS A 34 18.80 20.76 -3.20
N ALA A 35 19.18 19.52 -2.86
CA ALA A 35 18.57 18.33 -3.43
C ALA A 35 17.09 18.20 -3.08
N ASN A 36 16.71 18.49 -1.84
CA ASN A 36 15.32 18.48 -1.40
C ASN A 36 14.51 19.62 -2.05
N ALA A 37 15.08 20.81 -2.18
CA ALA A 37 14.45 21.93 -2.86
C ALA A 37 14.24 21.65 -4.35
N LEU A 38 15.23 21.06 -5.01
CA LEU A 38 15.14 20.69 -6.43
C LEU A 38 14.08 19.60 -6.63
N SER A 39 14.05 18.58 -5.77
CA SER A 39 13.03 17.52 -5.81
C SER A 39 11.62 18.11 -5.59
N GLY A 40 11.45 18.99 -4.61
CA GLY A 40 10.18 19.67 -4.37
C GLY A 40 9.74 20.56 -5.54
N ALA A 41 10.67 21.33 -6.12
CA ALA A 41 10.37 22.15 -7.30
C ALA A 41 10.00 21.31 -8.51
N ALA A 42 10.70 20.20 -8.77
CA ALA A 42 10.37 19.27 -9.86
C ALA A 42 8.97 18.65 -9.68
N THR A 43 8.64 18.21 -8.46
CA THR A 43 7.32 17.67 -8.14
C THR A 43 6.22 18.71 -8.34
N PHE A 44 6.45 19.95 -7.88
CA PHE A 44 5.50 21.05 -8.08
C PHE A 44 5.28 21.37 -9.57
N PHE A 45 6.37 21.39 -10.35
CA PHE A 45 6.29 21.62 -11.79
C PHE A 45 5.51 20.51 -12.52
N VAL A 46 5.77 19.24 -12.18
CA VAL A 46 5.03 18.10 -12.76
C VAL A 46 3.55 18.15 -12.35
N ALA A 47 3.25 18.52 -11.09
CA ALA A 47 1.86 18.69 -10.65
C ALA A 47 1.14 19.81 -11.44
N LEU A 48 1.83 20.93 -11.67
CA LEU A 48 1.28 22.03 -12.48
C LEU A 48 1.02 21.60 -13.94
N LEU A 49 1.95 20.87 -14.55
CA LEU A 49 1.75 20.26 -15.86
C LEU A 49 0.57 19.29 -15.86
N GLY A 50 0.42 18.48 -14.82
CA GLY A 50 -0.72 17.58 -14.66
C GLY A 50 -2.06 18.33 -14.65
N LEU A 51 -2.16 19.44 -13.94
CA LEU A 51 -3.36 20.27 -13.92
C LEU A 51 -3.72 20.87 -15.30
N LEU A 52 -2.71 21.14 -16.13
CA LEU A 52 -2.91 21.68 -17.48
C LEU A 52 -3.23 20.61 -18.51
N ILE A 53 -2.68 19.40 -18.35
CA ILE A 53 -2.76 18.32 -19.35
C ILE A 53 -3.92 17.37 -19.07
N LEU A 54 -4.27 17.12 -17.78
CA LEU A 54 -5.30 16.15 -17.43
C LEU A 54 -6.70 16.73 -17.63
N PRO A 55 -7.53 16.16 -18.52
CA PRO A 55 -8.91 16.58 -18.69
C PRO A 55 -9.74 16.18 -17.47
N LYS A 56 -10.80 16.90 -17.19
CA LYS A 56 -11.72 16.62 -16.07
C LYS A 56 -12.53 15.34 -16.29
N SER A 57 -12.86 15.04 -17.52
CA SER A 57 -13.59 13.83 -17.92
C SER A 57 -13.15 13.34 -19.29
N ALA A 58 -13.54 12.12 -19.65
CA ALA A 58 -13.29 11.59 -20.99
C ALA A 58 -14.00 12.40 -22.09
N ALA A 59 -15.13 13.06 -21.76
CA ALA A 59 -15.86 13.93 -22.67
C ALA A 59 -15.08 15.23 -23.00
N ASP A 60 -14.33 15.75 -22.02
CA ASP A 60 -13.55 17.00 -22.15
C ASP A 60 -12.12 16.75 -22.65
N ALA A 61 -11.74 15.50 -22.93
CA ALA A 61 -10.40 15.16 -23.37
C ALA A 61 -10.11 15.71 -24.75
N TYR A 62 -9.17 16.67 -24.84
CA TYR A 62 -8.79 17.33 -26.10
C TYR A 62 -7.96 16.45 -27.05
N PHE A 63 -7.39 15.34 -26.54
CA PHE A 63 -6.57 14.40 -27.31
C PHE A 63 -7.36 13.22 -27.86
N LEU A 64 -8.68 13.12 -27.60
CA LEU A 64 -9.56 12.07 -28.12
C LEU A 64 -10.45 12.62 -29.22
N ASN A 65 -10.62 11.84 -30.29
CA ASN A 65 -11.61 12.11 -31.34
C ASN A 65 -13.04 11.85 -30.80
N GLU A 66 -14.06 12.39 -31.47
CA GLU A 66 -15.46 12.24 -31.02
C GLU A 66 -15.92 10.79 -30.97
N GLU A 67 -15.45 9.91 -31.85
CA GLU A 67 -15.72 8.48 -31.81
C GLU A 67 -15.04 7.81 -30.61
N GLU A 68 -13.80 8.17 -30.31
CA GLU A 68 -13.06 7.67 -29.16
C GLU A 68 -13.68 8.14 -27.85
N LYS A 69 -14.16 9.39 -27.78
CA LYS A 69 -14.92 9.90 -26.63
C LYS A 69 -16.19 9.11 -26.41
N ALA A 70 -16.94 8.82 -27.48
CA ALA A 70 -18.15 8.03 -27.40
C ALA A 70 -17.87 6.61 -26.89
N VAL A 71 -16.82 5.95 -27.38
CA VAL A 71 -16.39 4.63 -26.91
C VAL A 71 -15.92 4.67 -25.47
N ALA A 72 -15.16 5.70 -25.07
CA ALA A 72 -14.71 5.88 -23.70
C ALA A 72 -15.88 6.08 -22.72
N LEU A 73 -16.84 6.92 -23.07
CA LEU A 73 -18.08 7.13 -22.30
C LEU A 73 -18.91 5.85 -22.21
N TYR A 74 -19.08 5.13 -23.33
CA TYR A 74 -19.80 3.84 -23.33
C TYR A 74 -19.15 2.83 -22.39
N ARG A 75 -17.82 2.69 -22.42
CA ARG A 75 -17.09 1.81 -21.50
C ARG A 75 -17.26 2.25 -20.04
N MET A 76 -17.21 3.54 -19.76
CA MET A 76 -17.43 4.06 -18.40
C MET A 76 -18.84 3.73 -17.91
N VAL A 77 -19.88 3.94 -18.73
CA VAL A 77 -21.27 3.60 -18.38
C VAL A 77 -21.45 2.10 -18.20
N GLN A 78 -20.84 1.28 -19.06
CA GLN A 78 -20.95 -0.18 -19.00
C GLN A 78 -20.29 -0.77 -17.73
N HIS A 79 -19.21 -0.15 -17.23
CA HIS A 79 -18.44 -0.62 -16.08
C HIS A 79 -18.68 0.20 -14.80
N SER A 80 -19.50 1.22 -14.83
CA SER A 80 -19.88 2.04 -13.69
C SER A 80 -21.40 1.98 -13.50
N SER A 81 -21.84 1.81 -12.28
CA SER A 81 -23.27 1.84 -11.91
C SER A 81 -23.82 3.24 -11.69
N SER A 82 -22.98 4.27 -11.78
CA SER A 82 -23.36 5.67 -11.63
C SER A 82 -23.53 6.34 -12.98
N GLU A 83 -24.52 7.24 -13.07
CA GLU A 83 -24.63 8.18 -14.19
C GLU A 83 -23.34 9.00 -14.23
N VAL A 84 -22.67 8.99 -15.37
CA VAL A 84 -21.53 9.87 -15.65
C VAL A 84 -22.04 11.30 -15.48
N ASP A 85 -21.45 12.13 -14.61
CA ASP A 85 -21.89 13.45 -14.18
C ASP A 85 -22.94 13.53 -13.05
N SER A 86 -23.15 12.50 -12.26
CA SER A 86 -23.95 12.66 -11.05
C SER A 86 -23.26 13.63 -10.08
N LYS A 87 -23.98 14.68 -9.65
CA LYS A 87 -23.45 15.65 -8.68
C LYS A 87 -23.08 14.91 -7.40
N PHE A 88 -21.88 15.17 -6.88
CA PHE A 88 -21.41 14.59 -5.63
C PHE A 88 -22.40 14.89 -4.50
N SER A 89 -22.93 13.84 -3.87
CA SER A 89 -23.89 13.95 -2.76
C SER A 89 -23.26 13.40 -1.48
N ILE A 90 -22.96 14.31 -0.55
CA ILE A 90 -22.43 13.95 0.78
C ILE A 90 -23.37 13.01 1.54
N SER A 91 -24.66 13.19 1.41
CA SER A 91 -25.67 12.34 2.05
C SER A 91 -25.58 10.89 1.56
N GLN A 92 -25.44 10.68 0.24
CA GLN A 92 -25.26 9.35 -0.34
C GLN A 92 -23.92 8.75 0.07
N ALA A 93 -22.87 9.54 0.08
CA ALA A 93 -21.54 9.11 0.49
C ALA A 93 -21.52 8.63 1.95
N ILE A 94 -22.11 9.38 2.88
CA ILE A 94 -22.23 8.98 4.30
C ILE A 94 -23.13 7.75 4.47
N SER A 95 -24.17 7.60 3.65
CA SER A 95 -25.03 6.41 3.69
C SER A 95 -24.27 5.11 3.45
N ALA A 96 -23.11 5.18 2.78
CA ALA A 96 -22.24 4.03 2.50
C ALA A 96 -21.87 3.28 3.78
N PHE A 97 -21.54 4.01 4.86
CA PHE A 97 -21.17 3.40 6.15
C PHE A 97 -22.30 2.56 6.79
N LYS A 98 -23.56 2.84 6.42
CA LYS A 98 -24.72 2.09 6.91
C LYS A 98 -25.20 1.01 5.96
N THR A 99 -24.98 1.21 4.66
CA THR A 99 -25.54 0.34 3.63
C THR A 99 -24.60 -0.76 3.18
N ASP A 100 -23.30 -0.56 3.28
CA ASP A 100 -22.31 -1.54 2.83
C ASP A 100 -21.71 -2.27 4.04
N TYR A 101 -22.06 -3.53 4.25
CA TYR A 101 -21.68 -4.29 5.44
C TYR A 101 -20.26 -4.90 5.37
N LEU A 102 -19.62 -4.93 4.21
CA LEU A 102 -18.27 -5.49 4.04
C LEU A 102 -17.15 -4.46 4.22
N TRP A 103 -17.47 -3.15 4.19
CA TRP A 103 -16.43 -2.13 4.32
C TRP A 103 -15.59 -2.26 5.61
N PRO A 104 -16.15 -2.65 6.80
CA PRO A 104 -15.32 -2.78 7.99
C PRO A 104 -14.28 -3.88 7.88
N LEU A 105 -14.60 -4.96 7.15
CA LEU A 105 -13.66 -6.06 6.94
C LEU A 105 -12.50 -5.65 6.03
N TYR A 106 -12.78 -4.88 4.97
CA TYR A 106 -11.72 -4.28 4.15
C TYR A 106 -10.83 -3.33 4.95
N MET A 107 -11.43 -2.51 5.86
CA MET A 107 -10.67 -1.64 6.76
C MET A 107 -9.78 -2.43 7.70
N LEU A 108 -10.27 -3.52 8.25
CA LEU A 108 -9.50 -4.38 9.14
C LEU A 108 -8.31 -5.05 8.41
N ILE A 109 -8.51 -5.49 7.17
CA ILE A 109 -7.42 -5.97 6.31
C ILE A 109 -6.42 -4.84 6.06
N GLY A 110 -6.91 -3.64 5.73
CA GLY A 110 -6.10 -2.44 5.52
C GLY A 110 -5.28 -2.06 6.76
N PHE A 111 -5.87 -2.16 7.94
CA PHE A 111 -5.21 -1.96 9.22
C PHE A 111 -4.07 -2.97 9.41
N CYS A 112 -4.33 -4.25 9.20
CA CYS A 112 -3.35 -5.33 9.42
C CYS A 112 -2.14 -5.20 8.49
N TYR A 113 -2.35 -5.01 7.18
CA TYR A 113 -1.22 -4.87 6.26
C TYR A 113 -0.54 -3.51 6.38
N GLY A 114 -1.27 -2.47 6.77
CA GLY A 114 -0.74 -1.11 6.94
C GLY A 114 0.39 -1.05 7.96
N ILE A 115 0.28 -1.75 9.08
CA ILE A 115 1.37 -1.87 10.06
C ILE A 115 2.62 -2.45 9.41
N THR A 116 2.49 -3.54 8.66
CA THR A 116 3.59 -4.19 7.95
C THR A 116 4.21 -3.26 6.89
N LEU A 117 3.39 -2.63 6.06
CA LEU A 117 3.81 -1.72 5.00
C LEU A 117 4.61 -0.54 5.55
N PHE A 118 4.09 0.16 6.56
CA PHE A 118 4.76 1.33 7.13
C PHE A 118 6.00 0.95 7.94
N SER A 119 6.02 -0.23 8.55
CA SER A 119 7.22 -0.74 9.21
C SER A 119 8.35 -0.99 8.20
N ILE A 120 8.05 -1.55 7.04
CA ILE A 120 9.02 -1.73 5.96
C ILE A 120 9.46 -0.37 5.42
N SER A 121 8.54 0.51 5.07
CA SER A 121 8.85 1.80 4.45
C SER A 121 9.72 2.71 5.32
N ASN A 122 9.47 2.73 6.63
CA ASN A 122 10.16 3.64 7.55
C ASN A 122 11.42 3.04 8.15
N PHE A 123 11.45 1.72 8.37
CA PHE A 123 12.50 1.07 9.14
C PHE A 123 13.40 0.11 8.36
N LEU A 124 13.16 -0.09 7.05
CA LEU A 124 14.03 -0.92 6.21
C LEU A 124 15.50 -0.49 6.27
N PRO A 125 15.86 0.82 6.16
CA PRO A 125 17.25 1.24 6.31
C PRO A 125 17.84 0.88 7.69
N LEU A 126 17.06 1.03 8.76
CA LEU A 126 17.47 0.68 10.11
C LEU A 126 17.71 -0.82 10.26
N ILE A 127 16.86 -1.65 9.64
CA ILE A 127 17.03 -3.11 9.62
C ILE A 127 18.33 -3.49 8.88
N ILE A 128 18.62 -2.84 7.76
CA ILE A 128 19.85 -3.10 6.99
C ILE A 128 21.09 -2.55 7.74
N GLU A 129 20.98 -1.47 8.51
CA GLU A 129 22.06 -0.95 9.35
C GLU A 129 22.53 -1.97 10.40
N ARG A 130 21.60 -2.82 10.92
CA ARG A 130 21.91 -3.94 11.83
C ARG A 130 22.90 -4.97 11.22
N LEU A 131 23.05 -4.99 9.90
CA LEU A 131 24.04 -5.82 9.21
C LEU A 131 25.50 -5.32 9.39
N GLY A 132 25.70 -4.23 10.16
CA GLY A 132 27.03 -3.71 10.50
C GLY A 132 27.70 -2.88 9.40
N TYR A 133 26.95 -2.43 8.40
CA TYR A 133 27.50 -1.60 7.32
C TYR A 133 27.39 -0.10 7.63
N GLY A 134 28.33 0.69 7.10
CA GLY A 134 28.29 2.15 7.20
C GLY A 134 27.10 2.77 6.42
N THR A 135 26.67 3.96 6.82
CA THR A 135 25.45 4.64 6.31
C THR A 135 25.32 4.66 4.78
N VAL A 136 26.40 4.94 4.05
CA VAL A 136 26.37 4.99 2.57
C VAL A 136 26.08 3.61 1.98
N LYS A 137 26.73 2.56 2.48
CA LYS A 137 26.53 1.19 2.02
C LYS A 137 25.15 0.67 2.40
N THR A 138 24.65 1.02 3.58
CA THR A 138 23.28 0.72 4.05
C THR A 138 22.24 1.28 3.10
N ASN A 139 22.32 2.56 2.74
CA ASN A 139 21.41 3.19 1.81
C ASN A 139 21.46 2.54 0.41
N LEU A 140 22.66 2.19 -0.07
CA LEU A 140 22.82 1.50 -1.36
C LEU A 140 22.20 0.10 -1.34
N LEU A 141 22.39 -0.65 -0.25
CA LEU A 141 21.81 -1.98 -0.08
C LEU A 141 20.29 -1.96 0.06
N THR A 142 19.70 -0.84 0.49
CA THR A 142 18.23 -0.66 0.55
C THR A 142 17.61 -0.59 -0.85
N VAL A 143 18.36 -0.14 -1.86
CA VAL A 143 17.85 0.01 -3.23
C VAL A 143 17.51 -1.34 -3.86
N ALA A 144 18.33 -2.37 -3.68
CA ALA A 144 18.15 -3.66 -4.34
C ALA A 144 16.84 -4.37 -3.93
N PRO A 145 16.46 -4.51 -2.62
CA PRO A 145 15.17 -5.05 -2.23
C PRO A 145 13.98 -4.25 -2.78
N ASN A 146 14.08 -2.92 -2.82
CA ASN A 146 13.01 -2.06 -3.35
C ASN A 146 12.81 -2.26 -4.86
N ILE A 147 13.89 -2.38 -5.66
CA ILE A 147 13.79 -2.67 -7.10
C ILE A 147 13.10 -4.03 -7.31
N VAL A 148 13.55 -5.06 -6.60
CA VAL A 148 12.94 -6.39 -6.71
C VAL A 148 11.47 -6.35 -6.28
N GLY A 149 11.14 -5.67 -5.18
CA GLY A 149 9.76 -5.47 -4.73
C GLY A 149 8.89 -4.79 -5.80
N SER A 150 9.42 -3.78 -6.50
CA SER A 150 8.71 -3.07 -7.57
C SER A 150 8.46 -3.96 -8.79
N VAL A 151 9.41 -4.80 -9.17
CA VAL A 151 9.24 -5.77 -10.27
C VAL A 151 8.16 -6.79 -9.91
N PHE A 152 8.22 -7.36 -8.70
CA PHE A 152 7.20 -8.29 -8.23
C PHE A 152 5.82 -7.64 -8.10
N LEU A 153 5.74 -6.36 -7.72
CA LEU A 153 4.49 -5.59 -7.70
C LEU A 153 3.82 -5.61 -9.08
N MET A 154 4.57 -5.34 -10.16
CA MET A 154 4.03 -5.38 -11.52
C MET A 154 3.58 -6.80 -11.91
N LEU A 155 4.43 -7.80 -11.68
CA LEU A 155 4.13 -9.19 -12.04
C LEU A 155 2.90 -9.74 -11.31
N VAL A 156 2.80 -9.51 -10.00
CA VAL A 156 1.69 -10.02 -9.19
C VAL A 156 0.40 -9.25 -9.48
N SER A 157 0.47 -7.93 -9.72
CA SER A 157 -0.70 -7.15 -10.12
C SER A 157 -1.24 -7.64 -11.46
N PHE A 158 -0.38 -7.87 -12.45
CA PHE A 158 -0.77 -8.44 -13.73
C PHE A 158 -1.38 -9.85 -13.58
N SER A 159 -0.75 -10.72 -12.78
CA SER A 159 -1.26 -12.05 -12.46
C SER A 159 -2.65 -11.99 -11.82
N SER A 160 -2.82 -11.13 -10.81
CA SER A 160 -4.11 -10.94 -10.13
C SER A 160 -5.21 -10.43 -11.06
N ASP A 161 -4.89 -9.56 -12.00
CA ASP A 161 -5.83 -9.07 -13.02
C ASP A 161 -6.17 -10.18 -14.04
N PHE A 162 -5.19 -10.95 -14.47
CA PHE A 162 -5.38 -12.05 -15.42
C PHE A 162 -6.29 -13.14 -14.85
N PHE A 163 -6.05 -13.56 -13.61
CA PHE A 163 -6.88 -14.58 -12.94
C PHE A 163 -8.18 -14.00 -12.36
N ARG A 164 -8.34 -12.68 -12.37
CA ARG A 164 -9.45 -11.94 -11.73
C ARG A 164 -9.64 -12.33 -10.25
N GLU A 165 -8.56 -12.67 -9.59
CA GLU A 165 -8.52 -13.11 -8.21
C GLU A 165 -7.58 -12.21 -7.41
N ARG A 166 -8.03 -11.72 -6.24
CA ARG A 166 -7.27 -10.79 -5.42
C ARG A 166 -6.96 -11.32 -4.04
N SER A 167 -7.87 -12.13 -3.49
CA SER A 167 -7.78 -12.56 -2.08
C SER A 167 -6.56 -13.46 -1.82
N ILE A 168 -6.30 -14.43 -2.71
CA ILE A 168 -5.14 -15.34 -2.58
C ILE A 168 -3.84 -14.58 -2.82
N HIS A 169 -3.80 -13.70 -3.85
CA HIS A 169 -2.62 -12.91 -4.14
C HIS A 169 -2.24 -12.01 -2.95
N ILE A 170 -3.21 -11.32 -2.33
CA ILE A 170 -2.98 -10.52 -1.13
C ILE A 170 -2.48 -11.41 0.01
N ALA A 171 -3.15 -12.53 0.28
CA ALA A 171 -2.81 -13.41 1.39
C ALA A 171 -1.40 -14.01 1.24
N VAL A 172 -1.02 -14.46 0.04
CA VAL A 172 0.32 -14.99 -0.23
C VAL A 172 1.39 -13.93 -0.03
N MET A 173 1.18 -12.74 -0.57
CA MET A 173 2.18 -11.66 -0.45
C MET A 173 2.35 -11.18 0.98
N VAL A 174 1.27 -10.95 1.72
CA VAL A 174 1.33 -10.59 3.14
C VAL A 174 2.00 -11.70 3.96
N THR A 175 1.74 -12.97 3.64
CA THR A 175 2.39 -14.11 4.31
C THR A 175 3.90 -14.12 4.06
N ILE A 176 4.36 -13.84 2.83
CA ILE A 176 5.79 -13.75 2.51
C ILE A 176 6.47 -12.65 3.36
N SER A 177 5.88 -11.46 3.46
CA SER A 177 6.45 -10.40 4.30
C SER A 177 6.40 -10.76 5.79
N SER A 178 5.35 -11.44 6.25
CA SER A 178 5.24 -11.90 7.65
C SER A 178 6.32 -12.92 8.00
N ILE A 179 6.62 -13.86 7.09
CA ILE A 179 7.73 -14.81 7.25
C ILE A 179 9.07 -14.04 7.30
N GLY A 180 9.26 -13.01 6.47
CA GLY A 180 10.43 -12.13 6.53
C GLY A 180 10.61 -11.50 7.91
N PHE A 181 9.54 -10.99 8.53
CA PHE A 181 9.58 -10.47 9.90
C PHE A 181 9.88 -11.54 10.96
N VAL A 182 9.32 -12.75 10.82
CA VAL A 182 9.64 -13.88 11.72
C VAL A 182 11.13 -14.23 11.63
N ILE A 183 11.68 -14.30 10.43
CA ILE A 183 13.11 -14.55 10.23
C ILE A 183 13.93 -13.48 10.96
N LEU A 184 13.62 -12.19 10.80
CA LEU A 184 14.32 -11.10 11.47
C LEU A 184 14.18 -11.13 13.00
N ALA A 185 13.08 -11.65 13.53
CA ALA A 185 12.84 -11.78 14.95
C ALA A 185 13.60 -12.95 15.59
N CYS A 186 13.80 -14.04 14.82
CA CYS A 186 14.37 -15.30 15.35
C CYS A 186 15.88 -15.41 15.16
N ILE A 187 16.47 -14.65 14.22
CA ILE A 187 17.87 -14.80 13.83
C ILE A 187 18.72 -13.73 14.52
N ASN A 188 19.88 -14.15 15.01
CA ASN A 188 20.96 -13.22 15.34
C ASN A 188 21.58 -12.69 14.04
N ILE A 189 21.19 -11.47 13.67
CA ILE A 189 21.56 -10.87 12.38
C ILE A 189 23.07 -10.67 12.27
N SER A 190 23.76 -10.44 13.38
CA SER A 190 25.22 -10.26 13.41
C SER A 190 25.98 -11.49 12.95
N GLU A 191 25.43 -12.68 13.19
CA GLU A 191 26.05 -13.95 12.82
C GLU A 191 25.61 -14.43 11.42
N HIS A 192 24.39 -14.08 11.00
CA HIS A 192 23.78 -14.56 9.76
C HIS A 192 23.35 -13.42 8.81
N ILE A 193 24.28 -12.56 8.43
CA ILE A 193 24.07 -11.37 7.60
C ILE A 193 23.31 -11.69 6.30
N ALA A 194 23.67 -12.77 5.62
CA ALA A 194 23.05 -13.15 4.34
C ALA A 194 21.56 -13.49 4.50
N VAL A 195 21.18 -14.17 5.58
CA VAL A 195 19.79 -14.53 5.86
C VAL A 195 18.99 -13.29 6.25
N GLY A 196 19.57 -12.40 7.07
CA GLY A 196 18.93 -11.12 7.39
C GLY A 196 18.69 -10.25 6.15
N TYR A 197 19.64 -10.21 5.22
CA TYR A 197 19.47 -9.47 3.96
C TYR A 197 18.43 -10.12 3.04
N PHE A 198 18.41 -11.46 2.97
CA PHE A 198 17.34 -12.17 2.24
C PHE A 198 15.95 -11.87 2.81
N ALA A 199 15.83 -11.81 4.13
CA ALA A 199 14.55 -11.40 4.75
C ALA A 199 14.10 -10.00 4.29
N CYS A 200 15.02 -9.04 4.08
CA CYS A 200 14.68 -7.72 3.55
C CYS A 200 14.06 -7.78 2.14
N PHE A 201 14.50 -8.72 1.28
CA PHE A 201 13.84 -8.95 0.00
C PHE A 201 12.42 -9.48 0.18
N MET A 202 12.22 -10.45 1.08
CA MET A 202 10.88 -10.98 1.38
C MET A 202 9.96 -9.87 1.90
N LEU A 203 10.46 -8.96 2.74
CA LEU A 203 9.70 -7.81 3.23
C LEU A 203 9.24 -6.91 2.09
N CYS A 204 10.13 -6.52 1.18
CA CYS A 204 9.80 -5.63 0.07
C CYS A 204 8.88 -6.29 -0.94
N VAL A 205 9.12 -7.56 -1.30
CA VAL A 205 8.28 -8.32 -2.22
C VAL A 205 6.87 -8.51 -1.66
N GLY A 206 6.74 -8.82 -0.36
CA GLY A 206 5.44 -9.10 0.25
C GLY A 206 4.70 -7.86 0.74
N GLY A 207 5.41 -6.78 1.11
CA GLY A 207 4.83 -5.66 1.83
C GLY A 207 4.16 -4.60 0.97
N PHE A 208 4.67 -4.33 -0.25
CA PHE A 208 4.13 -3.27 -1.11
C PHE A 208 2.93 -3.70 -1.96
N ILE A 209 2.82 -4.98 -2.28
CA ILE A 209 1.84 -5.54 -3.22
C ILE A 209 0.40 -5.53 -2.68
N PRO A 210 0.12 -5.79 -1.39
CA PRO A 210 -1.25 -5.85 -0.88
C PRO A 210 -2.03 -4.55 -1.04
N SER A 211 -1.35 -3.39 -0.98
CA SER A 211 -1.96 -2.07 -1.03
C SER A 211 -2.79 -1.83 -2.32
N PRO A 212 -2.20 -1.84 -3.53
CA PRO A 212 -2.96 -1.60 -4.75
C PRO A 212 -3.99 -2.70 -5.03
N LEU A 213 -3.70 -3.95 -4.66
CA LEU A 213 -4.65 -5.05 -4.84
C LEU A 213 -5.89 -4.89 -3.95
N LEU A 214 -5.72 -4.49 -2.68
CA LEU A 214 -6.84 -4.29 -1.77
C LEU A 214 -7.73 -3.13 -2.22
N TYR A 215 -7.13 -1.99 -2.63
CA TYR A 215 -7.89 -0.85 -3.13
C TYR A 215 -8.66 -1.19 -4.41
N SER A 216 -8.02 -1.90 -5.34
CA SER A 216 -8.67 -2.36 -6.56
C SER A 216 -9.79 -3.37 -6.26
N TRP A 217 -9.58 -4.30 -5.30
CA TRP A 217 -10.60 -5.26 -4.89
C TRP A 217 -11.81 -4.57 -4.28
N PHE A 218 -11.59 -3.60 -3.39
CA PHE A 218 -12.64 -2.79 -2.80
C PHE A 218 -13.43 -2.01 -3.86
N ASN A 219 -12.72 -1.30 -4.75
CA ASN A 219 -13.34 -0.46 -5.78
C ASN A 219 -14.19 -1.26 -6.77
N ASN A 220 -13.76 -2.48 -7.12
CA ASN A 220 -14.52 -3.36 -8.01
C ASN A 220 -15.84 -3.84 -7.37
N ASN A 221 -15.89 -3.89 -6.05
CA ASN A 221 -17.07 -4.35 -5.30
C ASN A 221 -17.94 -3.20 -4.76
N THR A 222 -17.59 -1.96 -5.06
CA THR A 222 -18.36 -0.76 -4.68
C THR A 222 -18.79 -0.01 -5.93
N PRO A 223 -19.97 -0.34 -6.51
CA PRO A 223 -20.38 0.20 -7.80
C PRO A 223 -20.74 1.69 -7.74
N ASP A 224 -21.30 2.17 -6.65
CA ASP A 224 -21.70 3.57 -6.47
C ASP A 224 -20.46 4.46 -6.30
N GLU A 225 -20.30 5.45 -7.21
CA GLU A 225 -19.13 6.32 -7.26
C GLU A 225 -18.97 7.19 -6.01
N ASN A 226 -20.06 7.75 -5.49
CA ASN A 226 -20.05 8.56 -4.28
C ASN A 226 -19.62 7.75 -3.04
N LYS A 227 -20.14 6.52 -2.91
CA LYS A 227 -19.76 5.60 -1.83
C LYS A 227 -18.32 5.14 -1.98
N ARG A 228 -17.92 4.79 -3.19
CA ARG A 228 -16.54 4.38 -3.51
C ARG A 228 -15.54 5.47 -3.16
N ALA A 229 -15.81 6.72 -3.52
CA ALA A 229 -14.91 7.84 -3.24
C ALA A 229 -14.66 8.02 -1.73
N ILE A 230 -15.71 8.04 -0.91
CA ILE A 230 -15.56 8.27 0.53
C ILE A 230 -14.95 7.05 1.25
N LEU A 231 -15.42 5.84 0.94
CA LEU A 231 -14.92 4.65 1.60
C LEU A 231 -13.48 4.30 1.19
N THR A 232 -13.09 4.54 -0.08
CA THR A 232 -11.69 4.38 -0.51
C THR A 232 -10.79 5.38 0.21
N SER A 233 -11.21 6.64 0.31
CA SER A 233 -10.46 7.65 1.05
C SER A 233 -10.31 7.26 2.52
N PHE A 234 -11.35 6.71 3.13
CA PHE A 234 -11.32 6.23 4.50
C PHE A 234 -10.41 5.00 4.66
N LEU A 235 -10.43 4.06 3.71
CA LEU A 235 -9.54 2.89 3.67
C LEU A 235 -8.06 3.31 3.59
N VAL A 236 -7.73 4.23 2.68
CA VAL A 236 -6.37 4.78 2.55
C VAL A 236 -5.95 5.50 3.82
N SER A 237 -6.84 6.31 4.41
CA SER A 237 -6.54 7.03 5.66
C SER A 237 -6.28 6.07 6.82
N THR A 238 -7.07 5.01 6.96
CA THR A 238 -6.89 3.98 7.99
C THR A 238 -5.54 3.29 7.83
N ALA A 239 -5.17 2.90 6.61
CA ALA A 239 -3.87 2.31 6.35
C ALA A 239 -2.72 3.28 6.68
N ASN A 240 -2.83 4.57 6.31
CA ASN A 240 -1.82 5.59 6.61
C ASN A 240 -1.67 5.87 8.13
N MET A 241 -2.76 5.82 8.89
CA MET A 241 -2.70 5.95 10.36
C MET A 241 -1.82 4.88 11.00
N MET A 242 -1.63 3.74 10.35
CA MET A 242 -0.74 2.67 10.84
C MET A 242 0.73 3.07 10.83
N GLY A 243 1.11 4.12 10.13
CA GLY A 243 2.43 4.74 10.25
C GLY A 243 2.73 5.25 11.68
N ILE A 244 1.71 5.77 12.39
CA ILE A 244 1.84 6.20 13.79
C ILE A 244 2.07 4.98 14.68
N VAL A 245 1.30 3.90 14.47
CA VAL A 245 1.46 2.65 15.23
C VAL A 245 2.83 2.04 14.98
N SER A 246 3.26 1.95 13.72
CA SER A 246 4.58 1.46 13.33
C SER A 246 5.71 2.25 14.02
N SER A 247 5.64 3.57 14.05
CA SER A 247 6.64 4.41 14.71
C SER A 247 6.72 4.19 16.23
N ASN A 248 5.63 3.78 16.86
CA ASN A 248 5.58 3.49 18.30
C ASN A 248 6.02 2.04 18.64
N ILE A 249 6.02 1.13 17.68
CA ILE A 249 6.50 -0.25 17.86
C ILE A 249 8.03 -0.30 17.80
N PHE A 250 8.65 0.46 16.86
CA PHE A 250 10.10 0.53 16.71
C PHE A 250 10.70 1.62 17.61
N THR A 251 10.75 1.37 18.90
CA THR A 251 11.27 2.34 19.89
C THR A 251 12.77 2.15 20.10
N PRO A 252 13.52 3.23 20.44
CA PRO A 252 14.92 3.13 20.80
C PRO A 252 15.20 2.18 21.98
N ALA A 253 14.20 1.97 22.84
CA ALA A 253 14.32 1.05 23.98
C ALA A 253 14.44 -0.44 23.56
N THR A 254 13.98 -0.79 22.36
CA THR A 254 14.06 -2.15 21.81
C THR A 254 15.25 -2.35 20.86
N ALA A 255 16.06 -1.30 20.68
CA ALA A 255 17.29 -1.37 19.89
C ALA A 255 18.36 -2.24 20.62
N PRO A 256 19.26 -2.90 19.88
CA PRO A 256 19.37 -2.94 18.42
C PRO A 256 18.48 -4.00 17.75
N ASP A 257 17.91 -4.94 18.51
CA ASP A 257 17.35 -6.17 17.94
C ASP A 257 15.93 -6.02 17.39
N TYR A 258 15.11 -5.11 17.90
CA TYR A 258 13.72 -4.87 17.48
C TYR A 258 12.86 -6.15 17.31
N ASN A 259 13.17 -7.21 18.06
CA ASN A 259 12.51 -8.50 17.92
C ASN A 259 11.01 -8.42 18.20
N MET A 260 10.62 -7.67 19.25
CA MET A 260 9.21 -7.47 19.60
C MET A 260 8.45 -6.77 18.47
N ALA A 261 9.04 -5.74 17.86
CA ALA A 261 8.44 -5.02 16.72
C ALA A 261 8.23 -5.95 15.51
N SER A 262 9.23 -6.79 15.22
CA SER A 262 9.17 -7.77 14.13
C SER A 262 8.09 -8.83 14.38
N ILE A 263 7.95 -9.33 15.63
CA ILE A 263 6.90 -10.29 16.00
C ILE A 263 5.50 -9.67 15.86
N ILE A 264 5.32 -8.42 16.30
CA ILE A 264 4.05 -7.71 16.17
C ILE A 264 3.69 -7.55 14.68
N CYS A 265 4.64 -7.08 13.84
CA CYS A 265 4.42 -6.95 12.40
C CYS A 265 4.05 -8.29 11.74
N ALA A 266 4.74 -9.37 12.11
CA ALA A 266 4.44 -10.71 11.61
C ALA A 266 3.02 -11.17 12.02
N ALA A 267 2.62 -10.96 13.28
CA ALA A 267 1.31 -11.36 13.79
C ALA A 267 0.18 -10.62 13.04
N PHE A 268 0.30 -9.31 12.89
CA PHE A 268 -0.67 -8.52 12.12
C PHE A 268 -0.69 -8.91 10.64
N GLY A 269 0.46 -9.20 10.04
CA GLY A 269 0.52 -9.67 8.67
C GLY A 269 -0.20 -11.01 8.49
N PHE A 270 0.06 -12.02 9.35
CA PHE A 270 -0.68 -13.29 9.30
C PHE A 270 -2.19 -13.10 9.53
N ALA A 271 -2.59 -12.23 10.47
CA ALA A 271 -4.00 -11.90 10.66
C ALA A 271 -4.62 -11.30 9.39
N GLY A 272 -3.92 -10.38 8.72
CA GLY A 272 -4.34 -9.79 7.44
C GLY A 272 -4.48 -10.84 6.33
N ALA A 273 -3.56 -11.81 6.25
CA ALA A 273 -3.64 -12.91 5.29
C ALA A 273 -4.88 -13.79 5.53
N VAL A 274 -5.13 -14.17 6.78
CA VAL A 274 -6.31 -14.96 7.17
C VAL A 274 -7.61 -14.21 6.86
N LEU A 275 -7.69 -12.92 7.19
CA LEU A 275 -8.85 -12.10 6.91
C LEU A 275 -9.11 -11.95 5.41
N SER A 276 -8.05 -11.79 4.60
CA SER A 276 -8.16 -11.72 3.13
C SER A 276 -8.70 -13.01 2.54
N LEU A 277 -8.20 -14.17 3.00
CA LEU A 277 -8.74 -15.47 2.60
C LEU A 277 -10.17 -15.66 3.05
N ALA A 278 -10.49 -15.31 4.29
CA ALA A 278 -11.85 -15.43 4.85
C ALA A 278 -12.85 -14.61 4.02
N LEU A 279 -12.48 -13.36 3.66
CA LEU A 279 -13.31 -12.52 2.79
C LEU A 279 -13.47 -13.13 1.39
N GLY A 280 -12.39 -13.66 0.80
CA GLY A 280 -12.44 -14.32 -0.51
C GLY A 280 -13.35 -15.56 -0.51
N PHE A 281 -13.25 -16.40 0.51
CA PHE A 281 -14.12 -17.56 0.69
C PHE A 281 -15.59 -17.16 0.91
N TYR A 282 -15.82 -16.13 1.72
CA TYR A 282 -17.17 -15.59 1.92
C TYR A 282 -17.80 -15.15 0.60
N MET A 283 -17.09 -14.40 -0.23
CA MET A 283 -17.55 -13.94 -1.53
C MET A 283 -17.87 -15.11 -2.48
N LYS A 284 -17.00 -16.11 -2.51
CA LYS A 284 -17.25 -17.35 -3.28
C LYS A 284 -18.50 -18.07 -2.81
N TYR A 285 -18.65 -18.22 -1.51
CA TYR A 285 -19.82 -18.87 -0.91
C TYR A 285 -21.11 -18.11 -1.22
N ASP A 286 -21.11 -16.78 -1.07
CA ASP A 286 -22.31 -15.95 -1.36
C ASP A 286 -22.67 -15.99 -2.85
N ASN A 287 -21.67 -15.92 -3.75
CA ASN A 287 -21.87 -16.08 -5.19
C ASN A 287 -22.50 -17.45 -5.53
N ALA A 288 -21.97 -18.52 -4.95
CA ALA A 288 -22.52 -19.87 -5.15
C ALA A 288 -23.94 -20.02 -4.61
N ARG A 289 -24.23 -19.43 -3.44
CA ARG A 289 -25.56 -19.39 -2.84
C ARG A 289 -26.57 -18.69 -3.74
N ARG A 290 -26.20 -17.52 -4.29
CA ARG A 290 -27.05 -16.72 -5.20
C ARG A 290 -27.30 -17.46 -6.51
N ASN A 291 -26.27 -18.09 -7.09
CA ASN A 291 -26.41 -18.90 -8.29
C ASN A 291 -27.38 -20.07 -8.08
N ARG A 292 -27.29 -20.78 -6.96
CA ARG A 292 -28.23 -21.86 -6.60
C ARG A 292 -29.66 -21.38 -6.42
N ALA A 293 -29.85 -20.23 -5.76
CA ALA A 293 -31.18 -19.68 -5.51
C ALA A 293 -31.89 -19.23 -6.80
N GLN A 294 -31.13 -18.82 -7.82
CA GLN A 294 -31.64 -18.34 -9.10
C GLN A 294 -31.66 -19.43 -10.19
N GLY A 295 -31.06 -20.59 -9.94
CA GLY A 295 -30.94 -21.65 -10.93
C GLY A 295 -30.05 -21.32 -12.14
N VAL A 296 -29.16 -20.34 -12.01
CA VAL A 296 -28.28 -19.83 -13.06
C VAL A 296 -26.82 -19.87 -12.62
N VAL A 297 -25.90 -19.92 -13.59
CA VAL A 297 -24.46 -19.83 -13.33
C VAL A 297 -23.96 -18.50 -13.92
N LEU A 298 -24.08 -17.42 -13.12
CA LEU A 298 -23.59 -16.09 -13.49
C LEU A 298 -22.22 -15.86 -12.85
N LYS A 299 -21.31 -15.26 -13.63
CA LYS A 299 -20.03 -14.74 -13.14
C LYS A 299 -20.11 -13.22 -13.00
N ALA A 300 -19.35 -12.66 -12.06
CA ALA A 300 -19.35 -11.22 -11.81
C ALA A 300 -18.99 -10.37 -13.04
N GLY A 301 -18.22 -10.91 -13.99
CA GLY A 301 -17.85 -10.23 -15.24
C GLY A 301 -18.91 -10.25 -16.33
N ASP A 302 -19.96 -11.06 -16.17
CA ASP A 302 -21.00 -11.24 -17.17
C ASP A 302 -22.18 -10.27 -16.97
N ILE A 303 -22.19 -9.54 -15.84
CA ILE A 303 -23.31 -8.69 -15.44
C ILE A 303 -22.91 -7.22 -15.65
N PRO A 304 -23.68 -6.45 -16.45
CA PRO A 304 -23.45 -5.02 -16.60
C PRO A 304 -23.65 -4.31 -15.24
N THR A 305 -22.62 -3.66 -14.75
CA THR A 305 -22.67 -2.96 -13.46
C THR A 305 -23.62 -1.76 -13.49
N SER A 306 -23.92 -1.22 -14.68
CA SER A 306 -24.89 -0.13 -14.88
C SER A 306 -26.29 -0.45 -14.38
N GLU A 307 -26.71 -1.72 -14.38
CA GLU A 307 -28.02 -2.15 -13.89
C GLU A 307 -28.03 -2.39 -12.36
N LEU A 308 -26.89 -2.46 -11.73
CA LEU A 308 -26.70 -2.84 -10.33
C LEU A 308 -26.55 -1.63 -9.37
N LYS A 309 -27.35 -0.57 -9.57
CA LYS A 309 -27.29 0.66 -8.74
C LYS A 309 -27.34 0.40 -7.21
N ASN A 310 -28.03 -0.66 -6.80
CA ASN A 310 -28.16 -1.07 -5.39
C ASN A 310 -27.01 -1.97 -4.89
N GLY A 311 -26.01 -2.26 -5.74
CA GLY A 311 -24.87 -3.11 -5.40
C GLY A 311 -25.29 -4.50 -4.91
N TRP A 312 -24.71 -4.96 -3.81
CA TRP A 312 -24.93 -6.29 -3.24
C TRP A 312 -26.40 -6.62 -2.89
N ARG A 313 -27.27 -5.62 -2.76
CA ARG A 313 -28.70 -5.83 -2.52
C ARG A 313 -29.47 -6.29 -3.74
N HIS A 314 -28.89 -6.13 -4.93
CA HIS A 314 -29.49 -6.63 -6.15
C HIS A 314 -29.38 -8.15 -6.22
N ALA A 315 -30.41 -8.83 -6.70
CA ALA A 315 -30.42 -10.30 -6.76
C ALA A 315 -29.34 -10.85 -7.70
N GLU A 316 -29.07 -10.17 -8.80
CA GLU A 316 -28.06 -10.55 -9.79
C GLU A 316 -26.63 -10.20 -9.40
N TRP A 317 -26.42 -9.45 -8.31
CA TRP A 317 -25.08 -9.08 -7.86
C TRP A 317 -24.18 -10.30 -7.65
N ARG A 318 -22.95 -10.20 -8.13
CA ARG A 318 -21.87 -11.17 -7.86
C ARG A 318 -20.61 -10.44 -7.46
N TRP A 319 -19.97 -10.92 -6.41
CA TRP A 319 -18.73 -10.36 -5.90
C TRP A 319 -17.56 -10.65 -6.84
N MET A 320 -16.72 -9.64 -7.08
CA MET A 320 -15.52 -9.73 -7.93
C MET A 320 -14.27 -9.95 -7.08
N GLY A 321 -13.27 -10.67 -7.63
CA GLY A 321 -11.94 -10.81 -7.05
C GLY A 321 -11.86 -11.72 -5.83
N GLY A 322 -12.92 -12.48 -5.54
CA GLY A 322 -12.87 -13.61 -4.62
C GLY A 322 -12.22 -14.84 -5.25
N ILE A 323 -12.05 -15.90 -4.45
CA ILE A 323 -11.50 -17.18 -4.92
C ILE A 323 -12.35 -17.71 -6.08
N PRO A 324 -11.75 -18.10 -7.22
CA PRO A 324 -12.47 -18.58 -8.40
C PRO A 324 -13.21 -19.91 -8.16
#